data_0fa49bb4836186607625239490b3d9a3
#
_entry.id   0fa49bb4836186607625239490b3d9a3
#
_cell.length_a   1.000
_cell.length_b   1.000
_cell.length_c   1.000
_cell.angle_alpha   90.00
_cell.angle_beta   90.00
_cell.angle_gamma   90.00
#
_symmetry.space_group_name_H-M   'P 1'
#
loop_
_entity.id
_entity.type
_entity.pdbx_description
1 polymer ?
#
loop_
_entity_poly.entity_id
_entity_poly.type
_entity_poly.pdbx_seq_one_letter_code
_entity_poly.pdbx_strand_id
1 'polypeptide(L)'
;FQTPPPPAAGRNRLGGRLGTGLAVFDTLLPLVRGQRIGLFAGSGVGKSTLLSALARGVEADVVVIAMVGERGRELREFVETTLGPEGMARAVVVAATSDQPPLIRRRCAWAAMAVAEHFRDQGRHVLFLADSITRFAEAHREIALASGEAPSYRGFPPSTAQMIMALAERSGPGPDGPGHEASGDITAIF
;
A
#
# COMPACT_ATOMS: atom_id res chain seq x y z
N PHE A 1 7.31 4.94 12.74
CA PHE A 1 6.52 4.32 11.65
C PHE A 1 5.00 4.41 11.85
N GLN A 2 4.51 4.78 13.02
CA GLN A 2 3.10 4.96 13.33
C GLN A 2 2.78 6.45 13.48
N THR A 3 2.87 7.18 12.40
CA THR A 3 2.41 8.57 12.35
C THR A 3 0.89 8.60 12.16
N PRO A 4 0.17 9.56 12.76
CA PRO A 4 -1.24 9.74 12.47
C PRO A 4 -1.41 10.19 11.00
N PRO A 5 -2.55 9.85 10.38
CA PRO A 5 -2.87 10.37 9.05
C PRO A 5 -3.01 11.89 9.08
N PRO A 6 -2.79 12.60 7.96
CA PRO A 6 -3.09 14.01 7.85
C PRO A 6 -4.56 14.27 8.23
N PRO A 7 -4.88 15.37 8.94
CA PRO A 7 -6.26 15.73 9.28
C PRO A 7 -7.14 15.83 8.04
N ALA A 8 -8.35 15.30 8.08
CA ALA A 8 -9.25 15.28 6.93
C ALA A 8 -9.55 16.68 6.37
N ALA A 9 -9.71 17.67 7.24
CA ALA A 9 -9.97 19.07 6.86
C ALA A 9 -8.74 19.79 6.25
N GLY A 10 -7.53 19.22 6.42
CA GLY A 10 -6.29 19.79 5.92
C GLY A 10 -5.68 18.97 4.80
N ARG A 11 -6.48 18.24 4.02
CA ARG A 11 -6.00 17.48 2.85
C ARG A 11 -6.35 18.19 1.56
N ASN A 12 -5.46 18.08 0.58
CA ASN A 12 -5.76 18.45 -0.80
C ASN A 12 -6.96 17.65 -1.35
N ARG A 13 -7.57 18.13 -2.41
CA ARG A 13 -8.57 17.38 -3.16
C ARG A 13 -7.90 16.27 -3.97
N LEU A 14 -8.68 15.27 -4.36
CA LEU A 14 -8.23 14.29 -5.34
C LEU A 14 -7.79 15.00 -6.62
N GLY A 15 -6.67 14.54 -7.17
CA GLY A 15 -6.12 15.12 -8.39
C GLY A 15 -6.74 14.59 -9.68
N GLY A 16 -6.07 14.86 -10.79
CA GLY A 16 -6.49 14.41 -12.10
C GLY A 16 -6.45 12.89 -12.30
N ARG A 17 -7.04 12.44 -13.38
CA ARG A 17 -7.03 11.06 -13.82
C ARG A 17 -5.60 10.59 -14.13
N LEU A 18 -5.29 9.36 -13.76
CA LEU A 18 -4.00 8.72 -14.01
C LEU A 18 -4.11 7.79 -15.23
N GLY A 19 -3.14 7.87 -16.13
CA GLY A 19 -2.88 6.82 -17.10
C GLY A 19 -2.29 5.58 -16.41
N THR A 20 -2.78 4.41 -16.75
CA THR A 20 -2.31 3.14 -16.18
C THR A 20 -1.69 2.21 -17.21
N GLY A 21 -1.95 2.45 -18.49
CA GLY A 21 -1.60 1.54 -19.58
C GLY A 21 -2.47 0.27 -19.63
N LEU A 22 -3.49 0.16 -18.78
CA LEU A 22 -4.42 -0.96 -18.73
C LEU A 22 -5.81 -0.49 -19.16
N ALA A 23 -6.31 -1.02 -20.27
CA ALA A 23 -7.55 -0.57 -20.89
C ALA A 23 -8.74 -0.51 -19.90
N VAL A 24 -8.86 -1.47 -18.98
CA VAL A 24 -9.95 -1.52 -18.00
C VAL A 24 -9.91 -0.31 -17.06
N PHE A 25 -8.74 0.10 -16.60
CA PHE A 25 -8.58 1.28 -15.74
C PHE A 25 -8.60 2.57 -16.53
N ASP A 26 -8.11 2.53 -17.77
CA ASP A 26 -8.09 3.70 -18.63
C ASP A 26 -9.44 3.98 -19.30
N THR A 27 -10.46 3.11 -19.13
CA THR A 27 -11.80 3.29 -19.71
C THR A 27 -12.94 3.17 -18.71
N LEU A 28 -13.02 2.03 -17.98
CA LEU A 28 -14.18 1.67 -17.16
C LEU A 28 -14.02 1.98 -15.67
N LEU A 29 -12.82 1.80 -15.13
CA LEU A 29 -12.51 1.96 -13.70
C LEU A 29 -11.37 2.98 -13.49
N PRO A 30 -11.57 4.25 -13.84
CA PRO A 30 -10.50 5.22 -13.82
C PRO A 30 -9.90 5.42 -12.43
N LEU A 31 -8.58 5.48 -12.38
CA LEU A 31 -7.84 5.90 -11.20
C LEU A 31 -7.59 7.41 -11.27
N VAL A 32 -7.65 8.05 -10.11
CA VAL A 32 -7.28 9.44 -9.96
C VAL A 32 -6.17 9.59 -8.91
N ARG A 33 -5.39 10.63 -9.05
CA ARG A 33 -4.29 10.94 -8.13
C ARG A 33 -4.80 11.12 -6.70
N GLY A 34 -4.17 10.44 -5.74
CA GLY A 34 -4.58 10.43 -4.34
C GLY A 34 -5.75 9.48 -4.01
N GLN A 35 -6.25 8.69 -4.95
CA GLN A 35 -7.31 7.72 -4.70
C GLN A 35 -6.79 6.48 -3.97
N ARG A 36 -7.67 5.88 -3.17
CA ARG A 36 -7.46 4.58 -2.51
C ARG A 36 -8.41 3.56 -3.08
N ILE A 37 -7.91 2.41 -3.50
CA ILE A 37 -8.74 1.29 -3.97
C ILE A 37 -8.33 -0.02 -3.29
N GLY A 38 -9.28 -0.95 -3.16
CA GLY A 38 -9.03 -2.32 -2.75
C GLY A 38 -9.04 -3.26 -3.95
N LEU A 39 -8.00 -4.10 -4.07
CA LEU A 39 -7.92 -5.15 -5.07
C LEU A 39 -8.18 -6.51 -4.41
N PHE A 40 -9.40 -7.01 -4.54
CA PHE A 40 -9.80 -8.28 -3.96
C PHE A 40 -9.74 -9.38 -5.00
N ALA A 41 -8.93 -10.41 -4.72
CA ALA A 41 -8.73 -11.53 -5.64
C ALA A 41 -8.46 -12.82 -4.85
N GLY A 42 -8.95 -13.91 -5.35
CA GLY A 42 -8.58 -15.24 -4.87
C GLY A 42 -7.13 -15.61 -5.23
N SER A 43 -6.67 -16.73 -4.73
CA SER A 43 -5.34 -17.25 -5.08
C SER A 43 -5.28 -17.65 -6.57
N GLY A 44 -4.18 -17.33 -7.24
CA GLY A 44 -3.89 -17.78 -8.60
C GLY A 44 -4.65 -17.07 -9.73
N VAL A 45 -5.42 -16.00 -9.44
CA VAL A 45 -6.18 -15.26 -10.46
C VAL A 45 -5.42 -14.12 -11.13
N GLY A 46 -4.12 -13.97 -10.86
CA GLY A 46 -3.28 -12.96 -11.50
C GLY A 46 -3.15 -11.63 -10.74
N LYS A 47 -3.42 -11.60 -9.43
CA LYS A 47 -3.27 -10.37 -8.61
C LYS A 47 -1.86 -9.77 -8.72
N SER A 48 -0.82 -10.57 -8.53
CA SER A 48 0.58 -10.09 -8.60
C SER A 48 0.96 -9.60 -10.00
N THR A 49 0.44 -10.23 -11.04
CA THR A 49 0.61 -9.77 -12.43
C THR A 49 -0.05 -8.41 -12.64
N LEU A 50 -1.26 -8.21 -12.12
CA LEU A 50 -1.96 -6.93 -12.20
C LEU A 50 -1.24 -5.84 -11.39
N LEU A 51 -0.78 -6.15 -10.17
CA LEU A 51 -0.02 -5.21 -9.35
C LEU A 51 1.28 -4.77 -10.03
N SER A 52 1.99 -5.70 -10.67
CA SER A 52 3.22 -5.35 -11.40
C SER A 52 2.94 -4.52 -12.67
N ALA A 53 1.85 -4.81 -13.38
CA ALA A 53 1.43 -4.01 -14.51
C ALA A 53 1.09 -2.58 -14.08
N LEU A 54 0.38 -2.41 -12.96
CA LEU A 54 0.11 -1.10 -12.36
C LEU A 54 1.38 -0.41 -11.88
N ALA A 55 2.31 -1.15 -11.25
CA ALA A 55 3.61 -0.61 -10.82
C ALA A 55 4.44 -0.04 -11.99
N ARG A 56 4.35 -0.66 -13.15
CA ARG A 56 5.05 -0.19 -14.38
C ARG A 56 4.27 0.89 -15.13
N GLY A 57 2.95 0.76 -15.20
CA GLY A 57 2.10 1.57 -16.08
C GLY A 57 1.58 2.86 -15.46
N VAL A 58 1.29 2.89 -14.16
CA VAL A 58 0.72 4.07 -13.51
C VAL A 58 1.71 5.25 -13.53
N GLU A 59 1.21 6.40 -13.93
CA GLU A 59 1.95 7.65 -13.90
C GLU A 59 2.18 8.12 -12.46
N ALA A 60 3.32 7.74 -11.89
CA ALA A 60 3.78 8.15 -10.57
C ALA A 60 5.28 8.39 -10.57
N ASP A 61 5.75 9.31 -9.73
CA ASP A 61 7.18 9.60 -9.60
C ASP A 61 7.94 8.45 -8.92
N VAL A 62 7.29 7.83 -7.92
CA VAL A 62 7.86 6.74 -7.12
C VAL A 62 6.79 5.68 -6.87
N VAL A 63 7.18 4.42 -6.93
CA VAL A 63 6.33 3.30 -6.54
C VAL A 63 6.87 2.71 -5.24
N VAL A 64 6.03 2.62 -4.21
CA VAL A 64 6.39 1.96 -2.95
C VAL A 64 5.55 0.70 -2.80
N ILE A 65 6.21 -0.45 -2.67
CA ILE A 65 5.56 -1.76 -2.63
C ILE A 65 5.81 -2.39 -1.25
N ALA A 66 4.73 -2.64 -0.51
CA ALA A 66 4.75 -3.39 0.74
C ALA A 66 4.44 -4.86 0.45
N MET A 67 5.43 -5.73 0.55
CA MET A 67 5.25 -7.18 0.42
C MET A 67 5.23 -7.84 1.79
N VAL A 68 4.02 -8.10 2.29
CA VAL A 68 3.78 -8.54 3.66
C VAL A 68 3.42 -10.02 3.70
N GLY A 69 4.29 -10.84 4.28
CA GLY A 69 4.02 -12.24 4.53
C GLY A 69 4.06 -13.14 3.29
N GLU A 70 4.65 -12.68 2.19
CA GLU A 70 4.86 -13.50 1.01
C GLU A 70 6.06 -14.45 1.19
N ARG A 71 6.09 -15.56 0.45
CA ARG A 71 7.23 -16.47 0.51
C ARG A 71 8.46 -15.87 -0.14
N GLY A 72 9.64 -16.14 0.41
CA GLY A 72 10.90 -15.60 -0.12
C GLY A 72 11.12 -15.87 -1.60
N ARG A 73 10.68 -17.03 -2.11
CA ARG A 73 10.74 -17.36 -3.55
C ARG A 73 9.80 -16.47 -4.38
N GLU A 74 8.57 -16.24 -3.91
CA GLU A 74 7.58 -15.41 -4.60
C GLU A 74 8.03 -13.93 -4.62
N LEU A 75 8.61 -13.47 -3.51
CA LEU A 75 9.23 -12.15 -3.43
C LEU A 75 10.34 -11.98 -4.45
N ARG A 76 11.27 -12.95 -4.54
CA ARG A 76 12.36 -12.91 -5.52
C ARG A 76 11.83 -12.88 -6.96
N GLU A 77 10.89 -13.78 -7.29
CA GLU A 77 10.26 -13.84 -8.61
C GLU A 77 9.55 -12.53 -8.96
N PHE A 78 8.86 -11.94 -8.00
CA PHE A 78 8.20 -10.65 -8.19
C PHE A 78 9.21 -9.55 -8.52
N VAL A 79 10.29 -9.42 -7.77
CA VAL A 79 11.30 -8.37 -7.95
C VAL A 79 12.11 -8.58 -9.23
N GLU A 80 12.62 -9.79 -9.46
CA GLU A 80 13.56 -10.08 -10.55
C GLU A 80 12.85 -10.23 -11.91
N THR A 81 11.67 -10.87 -11.92
CA THR A 81 10.98 -11.25 -13.15
C THR A 81 9.75 -10.39 -13.41
N THR A 82 8.88 -10.27 -12.42
CA THR A 82 7.57 -9.66 -12.61
C THR A 82 7.64 -8.14 -12.67
N LEU A 83 8.36 -7.51 -11.74
CA LEU A 83 8.64 -6.07 -11.73
C LEU A 83 9.78 -5.73 -12.69
N GLY A 84 10.84 -6.52 -12.63
CA GLY A 84 12.02 -6.41 -13.49
C GLY A 84 12.83 -5.13 -13.28
N PRO A 85 13.94 -4.97 -14.05
CA PRO A 85 14.84 -3.81 -13.91
C PRO A 85 14.14 -2.46 -14.14
N GLU A 86 13.27 -2.38 -15.13
CA GLU A 86 12.54 -1.14 -15.47
C GLU A 86 11.59 -0.72 -14.33
N GLY A 87 10.84 -1.67 -13.78
CA GLY A 87 9.96 -1.40 -12.64
C GLY A 87 10.74 -1.02 -11.39
N MET A 88 11.87 -1.70 -11.15
CA MET A 88 12.76 -1.41 -10.01
C MET A 88 13.44 -0.05 -10.10
N ALA A 89 13.63 0.52 -11.27
CA ALA A 89 14.30 1.82 -11.43
C ALA A 89 13.57 2.98 -10.71
N ARG A 90 12.26 2.84 -10.46
CA ARG A 90 11.45 3.83 -9.74
C ARG A 90 10.71 3.25 -8.53
N ALA A 91 11.07 2.04 -8.10
CA ALA A 91 10.38 1.35 -7.03
C ALA A 91 11.24 1.20 -5.77
N VAL A 92 10.59 1.31 -4.62
CA VAL A 92 11.11 0.89 -3.32
C VAL A 92 10.28 -0.29 -2.84
N VAL A 93 10.90 -1.45 -2.64
CA VAL A 93 10.25 -2.64 -2.12
C VAL A 93 10.60 -2.82 -0.65
N VAL A 94 9.59 -2.79 0.22
CA VAL A 94 9.72 -3.10 1.64
C VAL A 94 9.05 -4.43 1.90
N ALA A 95 9.82 -5.42 2.33
CA ALA A 95 9.32 -6.79 2.42
C ALA A 95 9.56 -7.42 3.80
N ALA A 96 8.61 -8.26 4.22
CA ALA A 96 8.76 -9.20 5.31
C ALA A 96 8.14 -10.53 4.90
N THR A 97 8.95 -11.56 4.84
CA THR A 97 8.53 -12.89 4.37
C THR A 97 7.68 -13.65 5.40
N SER A 98 7.00 -14.70 4.96
CA SER A 98 6.06 -15.47 5.78
C SER A 98 6.71 -16.19 6.97
N ASP A 99 8.02 -16.42 6.94
CA ASP A 99 8.81 -16.99 8.03
C ASP A 99 9.17 -15.98 9.13
N GLN A 100 8.96 -14.67 8.88
CA GLN A 100 9.23 -13.63 9.86
C GLN A 100 8.16 -13.57 10.97
N PRO A 101 8.53 -13.16 12.19
CA PRO A 101 7.57 -12.99 13.29
C PRO A 101 6.41 -12.02 12.91
N PRO A 102 5.21 -12.21 13.49
CA PRO A 102 4.05 -11.36 13.19
C PRO A 102 4.31 -9.88 13.39
N LEU A 103 5.11 -9.53 14.40
CA LEU A 103 5.46 -8.14 14.67
C LEU A 103 6.26 -7.50 13.52
N ILE A 104 7.18 -8.24 12.90
CA ILE A 104 7.97 -7.77 11.75
C ILE A 104 7.08 -7.66 10.53
N ARG A 105 6.25 -8.67 10.24
CA ARG A 105 5.29 -8.63 9.12
C ARG A 105 4.34 -7.44 9.24
N ARG A 106 3.78 -7.17 10.42
CA ARG A 106 2.92 -6.00 10.66
C ARG A 106 3.68 -4.68 10.46
N ARG A 107 4.89 -4.57 10.99
CA ARG A 107 5.73 -3.36 10.86
C ARG A 107 6.16 -3.08 9.42
N CYS A 108 6.26 -4.10 8.58
CA CYS A 108 6.61 -3.96 7.17
C CYS A 108 5.66 -3.00 6.44
N ALA A 109 4.35 -3.16 6.58
CA ALA A 109 3.36 -2.28 5.96
C ALA A 109 3.47 -0.83 6.46
N TRP A 110 3.72 -0.64 7.75
CA TRP A 110 3.92 0.70 8.32
C TRP A 110 5.22 1.35 7.86
N ALA A 111 6.30 0.56 7.73
CA ALA A 111 7.57 1.06 7.23
C ALA A 111 7.46 1.47 5.76
N ALA A 112 6.79 0.66 4.95
CA ALA A 112 6.52 1.00 3.55
C ALA A 112 5.68 2.29 3.43
N MET A 113 4.63 2.43 4.26
CA MET A 113 3.83 3.66 4.28
C MET A 113 4.65 4.88 4.71
N ALA A 114 5.55 4.75 5.69
CA ALA A 114 6.44 5.83 6.09
C ALA A 114 7.41 6.26 4.98
N VAL A 115 7.88 5.31 4.16
CA VAL A 115 8.66 5.60 2.96
C VAL A 115 7.82 6.37 1.93
N ALA A 116 6.56 5.96 1.72
CA ALA A 116 5.65 6.65 0.82
C ALA A 116 5.36 8.09 1.29
N GLU A 117 5.13 8.27 2.60
CA GLU A 117 4.94 9.59 3.21
C GLU A 117 6.15 10.50 3.03
N HIS A 118 7.37 9.95 3.18
CA HIS A 118 8.60 10.71 2.97
C HIS A 118 8.68 11.30 1.54
N PHE A 119 8.35 10.52 0.52
CA PHE A 119 8.34 11.02 -0.86
C PHE A 119 7.17 11.98 -1.11
N ARG A 120 5.98 11.71 -0.56
CA ARG A 120 4.85 12.64 -0.61
C ARG A 120 5.22 14.01 -0.04
N ASP A 121 5.88 14.04 1.11
CA ASP A 121 6.27 15.28 1.79
C ASP A 121 7.34 16.06 1.01
N GLN A 122 8.01 15.43 0.06
CA GLN A 122 8.90 16.06 -0.93
C GLN A 122 8.17 16.52 -2.21
N GLY A 123 6.84 16.52 -2.24
CA GLY A 123 6.05 16.93 -3.39
C GLY A 123 5.87 15.85 -4.46
N ARG A 124 6.32 14.61 -4.22
CA ARG A 124 6.22 13.52 -5.19
C ARG A 124 4.84 12.88 -5.21
N HIS A 125 4.40 12.47 -6.38
CA HIS A 125 3.27 11.57 -6.50
C HIS A 125 3.76 10.13 -6.30
N VAL A 126 3.23 9.46 -5.29
CA VAL A 126 3.60 8.10 -4.92
C VAL A 126 2.48 7.13 -5.27
N LEU A 127 2.80 6.04 -5.96
CA LEU A 127 1.94 4.87 -6.04
C LEU A 127 2.32 3.90 -4.92
N PHE A 128 1.41 3.66 -3.99
CA PHE A 128 1.59 2.69 -2.91
C PHE A 128 0.83 1.41 -3.22
N LEU A 129 1.53 0.27 -3.24
CA LEU A 129 0.95 -1.05 -3.46
C LEU A 129 1.17 -1.92 -2.23
N ALA A 130 0.12 -2.56 -1.70
CA ALA A 130 0.22 -3.51 -0.59
C ALA A 130 -0.13 -4.93 -1.03
N ASP A 131 0.85 -5.81 -1.02
CA ASP A 131 0.65 -7.25 -1.22
C ASP A 131 1.07 -8.02 0.03
N SER A 132 0.16 -8.38 0.95
CA SER A 132 -1.26 -8.02 0.89
C SER A 132 -1.76 -7.47 2.24
N ILE A 133 -2.82 -6.69 2.17
CA ILE A 133 -3.51 -6.20 3.38
C ILE A 133 -4.07 -7.36 4.23
N THR A 134 -4.40 -8.50 3.60
CA THR A 134 -4.83 -9.72 4.30
C THR A 134 -3.70 -10.25 5.20
N ARG A 135 -2.47 -10.32 4.71
CA ARG A 135 -1.32 -10.77 5.49
C ARG A 135 -0.96 -9.80 6.62
N PHE A 136 -1.15 -8.50 6.39
CA PHE A 136 -1.05 -7.50 7.44
C PHE A 136 -2.09 -7.73 8.54
N ALA A 137 -3.36 -7.99 8.18
CA ALA A 137 -4.44 -8.30 9.10
C ALA A 137 -4.18 -9.60 9.88
N GLU A 138 -3.70 -10.65 9.21
CA GLU A 138 -3.32 -11.92 9.85
C GLU A 138 -2.19 -11.72 10.87
N ALA A 139 -1.15 -10.96 10.53
CA ALA A 139 -0.07 -10.65 11.46
C ALA A 139 -0.57 -9.84 12.68
N HIS A 140 -1.47 -8.89 12.47
CA HIS A 140 -2.11 -8.17 13.58
C HIS A 140 -2.95 -9.10 14.45
N ARG A 141 -3.76 -9.98 13.84
CA ARG A 141 -4.56 -10.97 14.55
C ARG A 141 -3.71 -11.83 15.49
N GLU A 142 -2.58 -12.37 15.02
CA GLU A 142 -1.69 -13.19 15.85
C GLU A 142 -1.21 -12.41 17.09
N ILE A 143 -0.84 -11.13 16.92
CA ILE A 143 -0.37 -10.28 18.02
C ILE A 143 -1.52 -9.96 19.00
N ALA A 144 -2.67 -9.57 18.50
CA ALA A 144 -3.81 -9.14 19.32
C ALA A 144 -4.36 -10.33 20.15
N LEU A 145 -4.48 -11.52 19.56
CA LEU A 145 -4.87 -12.72 20.27
C LEU A 145 -3.85 -13.10 21.36
N ALA A 146 -2.56 -13.01 21.05
CA ALA A 146 -1.51 -13.25 22.04
C ALA A 146 -1.50 -12.21 23.18
N SER A 147 -2.03 -11.02 22.93
CA SER A 147 -2.22 -9.97 23.94
C SER A 147 -3.53 -10.08 24.72
N GLY A 148 -4.33 -11.13 24.48
CA GLY A 148 -5.59 -11.39 25.20
C GLY A 148 -6.82 -10.74 24.61
N GLU A 149 -6.76 -10.13 23.41
CA GLU A 149 -7.94 -9.62 22.74
C GLU A 149 -8.79 -10.79 22.21
N ALA A 150 -10.10 -10.76 22.49
CA ALA A 150 -11.00 -11.84 22.08
C ALA A 150 -11.23 -11.82 20.56
N PRO A 151 -11.27 -13.01 19.91
CA PRO A 151 -11.64 -13.10 18.51
C PRO A 151 -13.11 -12.72 18.29
N SER A 152 -13.40 -12.10 17.14
CA SER A 152 -14.73 -11.72 16.70
C SER A 152 -15.02 -12.33 15.32
N TYR A 153 -15.53 -11.53 14.39
CA TYR A 153 -15.94 -11.99 13.07
C TYR A 153 -14.81 -12.70 12.31
N ARG A 154 -15.06 -13.95 11.88
CA ARG A 154 -14.08 -14.82 11.19
C ARG A 154 -12.77 -15.01 11.95
N GLY A 155 -12.79 -14.89 13.27
CA GLY A 155 -11.61 -15.08 14.12
C GLY A 155 -10.66 -13.87 14.15
N PHE A 156 -11.04 -12.74 13.56
CA PHE A 156 -10.26 -11.51 13.68
C PHE A 156 -10.73 -10.70 14.91
N PRO A 157 -9.77 -10.19 15.71
CA PRO A 157 -10.10 -9.26 16.78
C PRO A 157 -10.71 -7.94 16.27
N PRO A 158 -11.54 -7.25 17.07
CA PRO A 158 -12.14 -5.95 16.67
C PRO A 158 -11.11 -4.89 16.26
N SER A 159 -9.93 -4.86 16.88
CA SER A 159 -8.85 -3.94 16.57
C SER A 159 -8.31 -4.08 15.14
N THR A 160 -8.54 -5.23 14.48
CA THR A 160 -8.03 -5.48 13.12
C THR A 160 -8.59 -4.48 12.10
N ALA A 161 -9.88 -4.18 12.15
CA ALA A 161 -10.49 -3.21 11.25
C ALA A 161 -9.89 -1.81 11.46
N GLN A 162 -9.72 -1.39 12.72
CA GLN A 162 -9.09 -0.12 13.06
C GLN A 162 -7.65 -0.03 12.53
N MET A 163 -6.89 -1.10 12.64
CA MET A 163 -5.50 -1.14 12.14
C MET A 163 -5.40 -1.02 10.63
N ILE A 164 -6.31 -1.68 9.89
CA ILE A 164 -6.39 -1.55 8.44
C ILE A 164 -6.78 -0.12 8.05
N MET A 165 -7.82 0.42 8.69
CA MET A 165 -8.27 1.80 8.44
C MET A 165 -7.17 2.82 8.73
N ALA A 166 -6.48 2.69 9.86
CA ALA A 166 -5.38 3.57 10.23
C ALA A 166 -4.22 3.56 9.20
N LEU A 167 -3.90 2.39 8.65
CA LEU A 167 -2.91 2.28 7.56
C LEU A 167 -3.42 2.95 6.29
N ALA A 168 -4.66 2.65 5.88
CA ALA A 168 -5.25 3.17 4.64
C ALA A 168 -5.43 4.69 4.69
N GLU A 169 -5.81 5.26 5.85
CA GLU A 169 -5.98 6.70 6.03
C GLU A 169 -4.68 7.51 5.92
N ARG A 170 -3.52 6.90 6.06
CA ARG A 170 -2.22 7.55 5.85
C ARG A 170 -1.92 7.82 4.37
N SER A 171 -2.54 7.09 3.46
CA SER A 171 -2.50 7.36 2.03
C SER A 171 -3.55 8.41 1.62
N GLY A 172 -3.58 8.76 0.36
CA GLY A 172 -4.50 9.76 -0.19
C GLY A 172 -3.80 11.07 -0.54
N PRO A 173 -4.58 12.13 -0.76
CA PRO A 173 -4.04 13.46 -0.99
C PRO A 173 -3.19 13.93 0.18
N GLY A 174 -2.10 14.63 -0.12
CA GLY A 174 -1.23 15.21 0.87
C GLY A 174 -1.89 16.32 1.69
N PRO A 175 -1.24 16.76 2.77
CA PRO A 175 -1.73 17.89 3.56
C PRO A 175 -1.72 19.18 2.75
N ASP A 176 -2.71 20.04 3.02
CA ASP A 176 -2.87 21.38 2.47
C ASP A 176 -2.60 22.42 3.58
N GLY A 177 -2.14 23.60 3.18
CA GLY A 177 -1.94 24.73 4.08
C GLY A 177 -0.49 25.18 4.23
N PRO A 178 -0.24 26.18 5.10
CA PRO A 178 1.09 26.77 5.28
C PRO A 178 2.14 25.72 5.66
N GLY A 179 3.25 25.68 4.93
CA GLY A 179 4.33 24.71 5.10
C GLY A 179 4.13 23.37 4.35
N HIS A 180 3.02 23.21 3.63
CA HIS A 180 2.69 22.01 2.86
C HIS A 180 2.36 22.30 1.38
N GLU A 181 2.62 23.52 0.89
CA GLU A 181 2.25 23.97 -0.47
C GLU A 181 2.86 23.11 -1.58
N ALA A 182 3.94 22.40 -1.28
CA ALA A 182 4.61 21.49 -2.20
C ALA A 182 4.33 19.99 -1.90
N SER A 183 3.37 19.68 -1.03
CA SER A 183 3.07 18.27 -0.70
C SER A 183 2.50 17.53 -1.90
N GLY A 184 3.00 16.31 -2.13
CA GLY A 184 2.48 15.39 -3.14
C GLY A 184 1.32 14.55 -2.63
N ASP A 185 1.02 13.46 -3.33
CA ASP A 185 -0.10 12.55 -3.02
C ASP A 185 0.37 11.09 -2.98
N ILE A 186 -0.39 10.27 -2.25
CA ILE A 186 -0.21 8.81 -2.25
C ILE A 186 -1.46 8.17 -2.84
N THR A 187 -1.39 7.70 -4.08
CA THR A 187 -2.41 6.83 -4.68
C THR A 187 -2.14 5.41 -4.18
N ALA A 188 -3.12 4.75 -3.57
CA ALA A 188 -2.91 3.47 -2.90
C ALA A 188 -3.80 2.35 -3.44
N ILE A 189 -3.21 1.16 -3.56
CA ILE A 189 -3.88 -0.09 -3.94
C ILE A 189 -3.56 -1.14 -2.87
N PHE A 190 -4.61 -1.62 -2.19
CA PHE A 190 -4.52 -2.57 -1.08
C PHE A 190 -5.05 -3.94 -1.44
#